data_fd7a22a81cc9a54d5fb792495b95c0db
#
_entry.id   fd7a22a81cc9a54d5fb792495b95c0db
#
_cell.length_a   1.000
_cell.length_b   1.000
_cell.length_c   1.000
_cell.angle_alpha   90.00
_cell.angle_beta   90.00
_cell.angle_gamma   90.00
#
_symmetry.space_group_name_H-M   'P 1'
#
loop_
_entity.id
_entity.type
_entity.pdbx_description
1 polymer ?
#
loop_
_entity_poly.entity_id
_entity_poly.type
_entity_poly.pdbx_seq_one_letter_code
_entity_poly.pdbx_strand_id
1 'polypeptide(L)'
;MNQEIFKDNWELIVGLEVHVELATKTKLFCGCLNQFGSEPNTNVCPVCLGLPGSLPVVNETAVYYAMRLGRALRCSVNRSVFARKNYFYPDMPKDYQISQYDMPTNLNGYLELPTGEAIGIERAHIEEDTGKTTHIGTSGRISGSDYSLVDYNRAGIPLIEIVSEPEIRTIEQAKAYVSELRYIILALGISDAKMEEGSIRVDANVSVRENGEDNLRTRCEIKNVNSLKSLGRAIEYEANRHISLYRNGESPKQETRHWDEDAGRTRSGRSKEDAEDYRYFTEPDLVPLNPSEEIIAKIDQELPELPSERREKLVNLTGVKSSDVTLLVERNHDAFALDAVRRGGEPEKVVKHLVNNLSSGPGALTPEALAQLVQMESKSDITSTQAKKVLGELVQRGGMPANLAADLGFEAVRINDLENLVDQLIDEHSDEWERFCSGDTKVQGFFVGQVMKSTSGQADGKTINKILNERSTGK
;
A
#
# COMPACT_ATOMS: atom_id res chain seq x y z
N MET A 1 16.04 12.19 0.46
CA MET A 1 17.23 11.83 1.29
C MET A 1 17.86 10.49 0.95
N ASN A 2 17.13 9.59 0.25
CA ASN A 2 17.60 8.19 -0.01
C ASN A 2 18.45 8.00 -1.28
N GLN A 3 18.56 8.96 -2.19
CA GLN A 3 19.44 8.86 -3.36
C GLN A 3 20.93 9.11 -3.05
N GLU A 4 21.26 9.56 -1.83
CA GLU A 4 22.67 9.88 -1.49
C GLU A 4 23.50 8.65 -1.09
N ILE A 5 22.87 7.55 -0.62
CA ILE A 5 23.58 6.36 -0.15
C ILE A 5 24.23 5.59 -1.29
N PHE A 6 23.61 5.60 -2.48
CA PHE A 6 24.05 4.87 -3.67
C PHE A 6 24.80 5.76 -4.69
N LYS A 7 25.19 7.00 -4.32
CA LYS A 7 25.96 7.92 -5.18
C LYS A 7 27.36 7.44 -5.56
N ASP A 8 27.88 6.47 -4.82
CA ASP A 8 29.26 6.01 -4.94
C ASP A 8 29.39 4.72 -5.76
N ASN A 9 28.85 4.68 -7.00
CA ASN A 9 29.06 3.58 -7.92
C ASN A 9 28.46 2.22 -7.52
N TRP A 10 27.51 2.17 -6.57
CA TRP A 10 26.85 0.95 -6.13
C TRP A 10 25.38 0.92 -6.56
N GLU A 11 24.92 -0.26 -7.00
CA GLU A 11 23.53 -0.56 -7.32
C GLU A 11 22.93 -1.48 -6.25
N LEU A 12 21.73 -1.14 -5.76
CA LEU A 12 20.93 -1.97 -4.89
C LEU A 12 20.20 -3.05 -5.71
N ILE A 13 20.21 -4.29 -5.21
CA ILE A 13 19.48 -5.42 -5.77
C ILE A 13 18.60 -6.02 -4.68
N VAL A 14 17.30 -6.01 -4.87
CA VAL A 14 16.35 -6.59 -3.92
C VAL A 14 15.39 -7.53 -4.61
N GLY A 15 15.19 -8.71 -4.03
CA GLY A 15 14.07 -9.60 -4.28
C GLY A 15 13.22 -9.70 -3.01
N LEU A 16 11.91 -9.82 -3.15
CA LEU A 16 10.98 -9.91 -2.02
C LEU A 16 10.26 -11.26 -2.03
N GLU A 17 10.11 -11.84 -0.85
CA GLU A 17 9.26 -12.97 -0.59
C GLU A 17 8.09 -12.48 0.28
N VAL A 18 6.87 -12.61 -0.21
CA VAL A 18 5.68 -12.11 0.48
C VAL A 18 4.74 -13.27 0.76
N HIS A 19 4.49 -13.52 2.05
CA HIS A 19 3.55 -14.53 2.52
C HIS A 19 2.23 -13.88 2.86
N VAL A 20 1.13 -14.47 2.40
CA VAL A 20 -0.22 -13.95 2.60
C VAL A 20 -1.11 -15.05 3.14
N GLU A 21 -1.69 -14.84 4.33
CA GLU A 21 -2.73 -15.73 4.88
C GLU A 21 -4.03 -15.53 4.11
N LEU A 22 -4.60 -16.63 3.61
CA LEU A 22 -5.83 -16.60 2.84
C LEU A 22 -7.06 -16.59 3.76
N ALA A 23 -8.03 -15.74 3.46
CA ALA A 23 -9.29 -15.62 4.20
C ALA A 23 -10.29 -16.75 3.88
N THR A 24 -9.83 -17.97 3.98
CA THR A 24 -10.70 -19.16 3.84
C THR A 24 -11.46 -19.43 5.15
N LYS A 25 -12.58 -20.12 5.07
CA LYS A 25 -13.35 -20.50 6.27
C LYS A 25 -12.67 -21.57 7.11
N THR A 26 -11.91 -22.43 6.45
CA THR A 26 -11.23 -23.57 7.09
C THR A 26 -9.76 -23.59 6.70
N LYS A 27 -8.97 -24.36 7.43
CA LYS A 27 -7.55 -24.60 7.15
C LYS A 27 -7.34 -25.26 5.78
N LEU A 28 -6.08 -25.29 5.33
CA LEU A 28 -5.72 -25.77 3.99
C LEU A 28 -6.05 -27.24 3.75
N PHE A 29 -5.87 -28.10 4.75
CA PHE A 29 -5.99 -29.55 4.58
C PHE A 29 -6.98 -30.21 5.53
N CYS A 30 -7.77 -29.44 6.30
CA CYS A 30 -8.76 -29.97 7.23
C CYS A 30 -9.93 -29.01 7.44
N GLY A 31 -10.98 -29.48 8.13
CA GLY A 31 -12.18 -28.71 8.42
C GLY A 31 -12.09 -27.78 9.65
N CYS A 32 -10.92 -27.65 10.32
CA CYS A 32 -10.76 -26.72 11.43
C CYS A 32 -10.96 -25.27 10.96
N LEU A 33 -11.55 -24.43 11.82
CA LEU A 33 -11.78 -23.02 11.49
C LEU A 33 -10.45 -22.28 11.27
N ASN A 34 -10.43 -21.43 10.27
CA ASN A 34 -9.40 -20.42 10.07
C ASN A 34 -9.90 -19.13 10.72
N GLN A 35 -9.61 -18.94 12.00
CA GLN A 35 -10.10 -17.82 12.78
C GLN A 35 -9.02 -17.30 13.72
N PHE A 36 -8.77 -15.98 13.65
CA PHE A 36 -7.87 -15.29 14.56
C PHE A 36 -8.50 -15.09 15.95
N GLY A 37 -7.68 -15.13 17.01
CA GLY A 37 -8.11 -14.77 18.37
C GLY A 37 -8.86 -15.85 19.14
N SER A 38 -8.94 -17.07 18.65
CA SER A 38 -9.47 -18.22 19.42
C SER A 38 -8.54 -18.59 20.58
N GLU A 39 -9.09 -19.21 21.64
CA GLU A 39 -8.28 -19.77 22.74
C GLU A 39 -7.22 -20.73 22.19
N PRO A 40 -5.98 -20.71 22.72
CA PRO A 40 -4.89 -21.53 22.20
C PRO A 40 -5.23 -23.02 22.11
N ASN A 41 -4.87 -23.63 21.00
CA ASN A 41 -5.04 -25.06 20.73
C ASN A 41 -6.52 -25.57 20.73
N THR A 42 -7.48 -24.69 20.45
CA THR A 42 -8.90 -25.07 20.33
C THR A 42 -9.34 -25.37 18.89
N ASN A 43 -8.64 -24.82 17.88
CA ASN A 43 -8.88 -25.05 16.45
C ASN A 43 -7.90 -26.09 15.90
N VAL A 44 -7.87 -27.27 16.47
CA VAL A 44 -6.97 -28.37 16.10
C VAL A 44 -7.74 -29.69 15.90
N CYS A 45 -7.23 -30.53 15.01
CA CYS A 45 -7.77 -31.87 14.77
C CYS A 45 -6.63 -32.84 14.43
N PRO A 46 -6.91 -34.17 14.37
CA PRO A 46 -5.89 -35.15 14.02
C PRO A 46 -5.14 -34.87 12.73
N VAL A 47 -5.78 -34.25 11.71
CA VAL A 47 -5.14 -33.94 10.42
C VAL A 47 -4.10 -32.83 10.57
N CYS A 48 -4.47 -31.67 11.11
CA CYS A 48 -3.51 -30.58 11.26
C CYS A 48 -2.42 -30.84 12.32
N LEU A 49 -2.65 -31.79 13.23
CA LEU A 49 -1.65 -32.30 14.18
C LEU A 49 -0.80 -33.44 13.62
N GLY A 50 -1.10 -33.94 12.41
CA GLY A 50 -0.35 -35.03 11.78
C GLY A 50 -0.43 -36.36 12.52
N LEU A 51 -1.55 -36.64 13.19
CA LEU A 51 -1.72 -37.92 13.94
C LEU A 51 -1.78 -39.12 12.99
N PRO A 52 -1.24 -40.26 13.38
CA PRO A 52 -1.24 -41.47 12.54
C PRO A 52 -2.62 -41.83 12.03
N GLY A 53 -2.72 -42.10 10.72
CA GLY A 53 -3.97 -42.50 10.05
C GLY A 53 -4.87 -41.34 9.60
N SER A 54 -4.50 -40.08 9.86
CA SER A 54 -5.21 -38.91 9.33
C SER A 54 -4.66 -38.53 7.95
N LEU A 55 -5.55 -38.20 7.00
CA LEU A 55 -5.17 -37.80 5.64
C LEU A 55 -5.60 -36.37 5.35
N PRO A 56 -4.76 -35.58 4.65
CA PRO A 56 -5.09 -34.23 4.23
C PRO A 56 -6.12 -34.21 3.10
N VAL A 57 -6.99 -33.18 3.08
CA VAL A 57 -7.91 -32.89 1.98
C VAL A 57 -7.79 -31.43 1.61
N VAL A 58 -7.42 -31.15 0.37
CA VAL A 58 -7.19 -29.78 -0.12
C VAL A 58 -8.44 -28.91 -0.02
N ASN A 59 -8.28 -27.69 0.49
CA ASN A 59 -9.31 -26.67 0.49
C ASN A 59 -9.42 -26.03 -0.91
N GLU A 60 -10.52 -26.31 -1.61
CA GLU A 60 -10.81 -25.81 -2.96
C GLU A 60 -10.77 -24.28 -3.03
N THR A 61 -11.29 -23.58 -2.01
CA THR A 61 -11.27 -22.11 -1.95
C THR A 61 -9.84 -21.56 -1.91
N ALA A 62 -8.92 -22.20 -1.19
CA ALA A 62 -7.53 -21.79 -1.14
C ALA A 62 -6.86 -21.90 -2.52
N VAL A 63 -7.10 -23.01 -3.23
CA VAL A 63 -6.61 -23.21 -4.60
C VAL A 63 -7.20 -22.18 -5.56
N TYR A 64 -8.49 -21.91 -5.46
CA TYR A 64 -9.17 -20.91 -6.27
C TYR A 64 -8.60 -19.50 -6.03
N TYR A 65 -8.36 -19.13 -4.77
CA TYR A 65 -7.75 -17.85 -4.41
C TYR A 65 -6.32 -17.74 -4.94
N ALA A 66 -5.54 -18.81 -4.89
CA ALA A 66 -4.18 -18.83 -5.45
C ALA A 66 -4.17 -18.61 -6.96
N MET A 67 -5.07 -19.26 -7.69
CA MET A 67 -5.21 -19.05 -9.14
C MET A 67 -5.69 -17.61 -9.47
N ARG A 68 -6.65 -17.07 -8.72
CA ARG A 68 -7.11 -15.69 -8.88
C ARG A 68 -5.98 -14.68 -8.68
N LEU A 69 -5.17 -14.87 -7.63
CA LEU A 69 -4.00 -14.03 -7.41
C LEU A 69 -2.99 -14.16 -8.56
N GLY A 70 -2.69 -15.40 -8.98
CA GLY A 70 -1.79 -15.63 -10.10
C GLY A 70 -2.26 -14.92 -11.38
N ARG A 71 -3.55 -14.99 -11.72
CA ARG A 71 -4.10 -14.28 -12.88
C ARG A 71 -4.03 -12.76 -12.73
N ALA A 72 -4.33 -12.23 -11.54
CA ALA A 72 -4.19 -10.80 -11.26
C ALA A 72 -2.73 -10.31 -11.36
N LEU A 73 -1.77 -11.17 -11.02
CA LEU A 73 -0.33 -10.93 -11.16
C LEU A 73 0.21 -11.34 -12.55
N ARG A 74 -0.67 -11.61 -13.51
CA ARG A 74 -0.34 -11.98 -14.90
C ARG A 74 0.56 -13.22 -15.02
N CYS A 75 0.51 -14.09 -14.02
CA CYS A 75 1.19 -15.39 -14.06
C CYS A 75 0.50 -16.37 -15.00
N SER A 76 1.26 -17.33 -15.50
CA SER A 76 0.73 -18.55 -16.07
C SER A 76 0.27 -19.47 -14.93
N VAL A 77 -0.98 -19.95 -14.99
CA VAL A 77 -1.50 -20.96 -14.06
C VAL A 77 -1.25 -22.33 -14.64
N ASN A 78 -0.52 -23.19 -13.91
CA ASN A 78 -0.01 -24.45 -14.42
C ASN A 78 -0.53 -25.65 -13.60
N ARG A 79 -0.34 -26.85 -14.18
CA ARG A 79 -0.42 -28.07 -13.40
C ARG A 79 0.56 -28.00 -12.25
N SER A 80 0.10 -28.35 -11.04
CA SER A 80 0.87 -28.23 -9.81
C SER A 80 0.81 -29.48 -8.97
N VAL A 81 1.84 -29.69 -8.15
CA VAL A 81 1.98 -30.83 -7.24
C VAL A 81 2.38 -30.30 -5.86
N PHE A 82 1.72 -30.80 -4.83
CA PHE A 82 2.16 -30.55 -3.47
C PHE A 82 3.37 -31.42 -3.12
N ALA A 83 4.28 -30.85 -2.34
CA ALA A 83 5.46 -31.50 -1.84
C ALA A 83 5.58 -31.34 -0.32
N ARG A 84 6.23 -32.31 0.32
CA ARG A 84 6.61 -32.23 1.73
C ARG A 84 7.98 -31.57 1.85
N LYS A 85 8.03 -30.46 2.60
CA LYS A 85 9.25 -29.78 3.07
C LYS A 85 9.52 -30.26 4.50
N ASN A 86 10.51 -31.10 4.71
CA ASN A 86 10.82 -31.59 6.07
C ASN A 86 11.30 -30.45 6.95
N TYR A 87 10.66 -30.28 8.10
CA TYR A 87 10.89 -29.15 8.99
C TYR A 87 10.65 -29.57 10.45
N PHE A 88 11.73 -29.85 11.16
CA PHE A 88 11.73 -30.46 12.49
C PHE A 88 11.76 -29.41 13.61
N TYR A 89 10.66 -28.67 13.75
CA TYR A 89 10.51 -27.66 14.78
C TYR A 89 9.21 -27.87 15.58
N PRO A 90 9.19 -27.48 16.87
CA PRO A 90 8.00 -27.72 17.73
C PRO A 90 6.72 -27.08 17.23
N ASP A 91 6.78 -26.02 16.40
CA ASP A 91 5.64 -25.35 15.81
C ASP A 91 5.09 -26.06 14.56
N MET A 92 5.76 -27.12 14.08
CA MET A 92 5.31 -27.96 12.99
C MET A 92 5.02 -29.39 13.51
N PRO A 93 3.75 -29.67 13.90
CA PRO A 93 3.42 -30.93 14.60
C PRO A 93 3.56 -32.19 13.75
N LYS A 94 3.62 -32.03 12.41
CA LYS A 94 3.77 -33.13 11.44
C LYS A 94 5.24 -33.44 11.12
N ASP A 95 6.19 -32.61 11.59
CA ASP A 95 7.60 -32.63 11.20
C ASP A 95 7.85 -32.30 9.71
N TYR A 96 6.83 -31.85 8.96
CA TYR A 96 6.94 -31.35 7.59
C TYR A 96 5.86 -30.31 7.31
N GLN A 97 6.17 -29.37 6.42
CA GLN A 97 5.25 -28.41 5.84
C GLN A 97 4.85 -28.91 4.44
N ILE A 98 3.55 -28.88 4.13
CA ILE A 98 3.10 -29.10 2.75
C ILE A 98 3.19 -27.77 2.01
N SER A 99 3.90 -27.78 0.88
CA SER A 99 4.15 -26.62 0.03
C SER A 99 4.16 -27.05 -1.44
N GLN A 100 4.55 -26.18 -2.36
CA GLN A 100 4.78 -26.49 -3.77
C GLN A 100 6.20 -26.07 -4.14
N TYR A 101 7.04 -27.00 -4.55
CA TYR A 101 8.46 -26.75 -4.78
C TYR A 101 8.80 -26.67 -6.28
N ASP A 102 8.86 -27.80 -6.97
CA ASP A 102 9.28 -27.93 -8.36
C ASP A 102 8.16 -27.62 -9.38
N MET A 103 6.91 -27.71 -8.95
CA MET A 103 5.73 -27.43 -9.80
C MET A 103 4.74 -26.52 -9.07
N PRO A 104 5.07 -25.23 -8.90
CA PRO A 104 4.18 -24.27 -8.26
C PRO A 104 2.96 -23.95 -9.15
N THR A 105 1.87 -23.51 -8.55
CA THR A 105 0.63 -23.20 -9.26
C THR A 105 0.79 -22.06 -10.25
N ASN A 106 1.48 -20.99 -9.86
CA ASN A 106 1.62 -19.77 -10.66
C ASN A 106 3.10 -19.46 -10.94
N LEU A 107 3.43 -19.16 -12.19
CA LEU A 107 4.80 -18.89 -12.66
C LEU A 107 4.85 -17.68 -13.59
N ASN A 108 6.00 -17.03 -13.62
CA ASN A 108 6.39 -16.05 -14.64
C ASN A 108 5.37 -14.93 -14.84
N GLY A 109 5.02 -14.24 -13.76
CA GLY A 109 4.14 -13.08 -13.77
C GLY A 109 4.91 -11.78 -13.63
N TYR A 110 4.15 -10.71 -13.44
CA TYR A 110 4.70 -9.41 -13.06
C TYR A 110 3.67 -8.56 -12.31
N LEU A 111 4.18 -7.59 -11.56
CA LEU A 111 3.42 -6.55 -10.88
C LEU A 111 3.87 -5.19 -11.37
N GLU A 112 2.92 -4.39 -11.86
CA GLU A 112 3.17 -3.02 -12.31
C GLU A 112 3.08 -2.05 -11.13
N LEU A 113 4.16 -1.30 -10.90
CA LEU A 113 4.22 -0.28 -9.85
C LEU A 113 3.43 0.98 -10.26
N PRO A 114 2.96 1.79 -9.28
CA PRO A 114 2.29 3.07 -9.57
C PRO A 114 3.14 4.06 -10.41
N THR A 115 4.44 3.85 -10.46
CA THR A 115 5.42 4.63 -11.24
C THR A 115 5.57 4.15 -12.68
N GLY A 116 4.96 3.00 -13.03
CA GLY A 116 4.95 2.42 -14.38
C GLY A 116 6.00 1.35 -14.63
N GLU A 117 6.94 1.11 -13.69
CA GLU A 117 7.88 -0.01 -13.81
C GLU A 117 7.16 -1.33 -13.47
N ALA A 118 7.51 -2.39 -14.19
CA ALA A 118 7.09 -3.75 -13.87
C ALA A 118 8.19 -4.49 -13.11
N ILE A 119 7.81 -5.20 -12.05
CA ILE A 119 8.68 -6.11 -11.31
C ILE A 119 8.21 -7.54 -11.59
N GLY A 120 9.11 -8.37 -12.07
CA GLY A 120 8.85 -9.78 -12.37
C GLY A 120 8.47 -10.57 -11.11
N ILE A 121 7.61 -11.55 -11.29
CA ILE A 121 7.24 -12.54 -10.28
C ILE A 121 7.68 -13.89 -10.78
N GLU A 122 8.65 -14.48 -10.10
CA GLU A 122 9.15 -15.82 -10.41
C GLU A 122 8.04 -16.85 -10.23
N ARG A 123 7.40 -16.84 -9.04
CA ARG A 123 6.31 -17.75 -8.69
C ARG A 123 5.39 -17.21 -7.61
N ALA A 124 4.19 -17.75 -7.57
CA ALA A 124 3.30 -17.65 -6.43
C ALA A 124 2.68 -19.03 -6.16
N HIS A 125 2.94 -19.59 -4.99
CA HIS A 125 2.59 -20.96 -4.65
C HIS A 125 1.89 -21.07 -3.30
N ILE A 126 1.16 -22.20 -3.13
CA ILE A 126 0.37 -22.48 -1.95
C ILE A 126 1.24 -23.24 -0.94
N GLU A 127 1.15 -22.86 0.31
CA GLU A 127 1.72 -23.58 1.44
C GLU A 127 0.84 -23.48 2.69
N GLU A 128 1.17 -24.22 3.73
CA GLU A 128 0.50 -24.11 5.03
C GLU A 128 1.36 -23.37 6.05
N ASP A 129 0.73 -22.59 6.94
CA ASP A 129 1.45 -21.92 8.02
C ASP A 129 1.80 -22.90 9.16
N THR A 130 2.80 -22.53 9.95
CA THR A 130 3.21 -23.24 11.17
C THR A 130 2.41 -22.77 12.38
N GLY A 131 2.54 -23.45 13.52
CA GLY A 131 2.01 -22.99 14.79
C GLY A 131 2.71 -21.69 15.25
N LYS A 132 2.15 -21.08 16.29
CA LYS A 132 2.72 -19.88 16.92
C LYS A 132 3.50 -20.28 18.15
N THR A 133 4.81 -19.97 18.18
CA THR A 133 5.64 -20.16 19.36
C THR A 133 5.79 -18.85 20.12
N THR A 134 5.52 -18.87 21.43
CA THR A 134 5.73 -17.75 22.35
C THR A 134 6.79 -18.12 23.37
N HIS A 135 7.87 -17.36 23.41
CA HIS A 135 8.98 -17.57 24.36
C HIS A 135 8.71 -16.81 25.66
N ILE A 136 8.64 -17.52 26.77
CA ILE A 136 8.39 -16.96 28.11
C ILE A 136 9.71 -16.80 28.83
N GLY A 137 10.04 -15.58 29.23
CA GLY A 137 11.30 -15.22 29.89
C GLY A 137 11.56 -13.71 29.80
N THR A 138 12.73 -13.29 30.22
CA THR A 138 13.08 -11.85 30.33
C THR A 138 13.28 -11.15 28.98
N SER A 139 13.55 -11.89 27.88
CA SER A 139 13.88 -11.31 26.57
C SER A 139 12.78 -11.47 25.51
N GLY A 140 11.76 -12.31 25.77
CA GLY A 140 10.77 -12.70 24.75
C GLY A 140 11.38 -13.46 23.55
N ARG A 141 12.65 -13.84 23.62
CA ARG A 141 13.42 -14.56 22.59
C ARG A 141 13.83 -15.94 23.11
N ILE A 142 14.16 -16.87 22.21
CA ILE A 142 14.60 -18.21 22.56
C ILE A 142 15.84 -18.17 23.47
N SER A 143 16.77 -17.24 23.22
CA SER A 143 17.90 -17.00 24.12
C SER A 143 17.44 -16.21 25.35
N GLY A 144 17.42 -16.86 26.51
CA GLY A 144 16.95 -16.27 27.77
C GLY A 144 15.48 -16.53 28.07
N SER A 145 14.84 -17.46 27.35
CA SER A 145 13.53 -17.99 27.72
C SER A 145 13.66 -19.19 28.66
N ASP A 146 12.80 -19.25 29.66
CA ASP A 146 12.70 -20.37 30.57
C ASP A 146 12.00 -21.55 29.92
N TYR A 147 10.96 -21.27 29.11
CA TYR A 147 10.20 -22.23 28.31
C TYR A 147 9.50 -21.54 27.16
N SER A 148 8.91 -22.35 26.26
CA SER A 148 8.12 -21.87 25.14
C SER A 148 6.75 -22.52 25.12
N LEU A 149 5.72 -21.72 24.80
CA LEU A 149 4.36 -22.19 24.57
C LEU A 149 4.13 -22.26 23.06
N VAL A 150 3.49 -23.36 22.61
CA VAL A 150 3.16 -23.56 21.21
C VAL A 150 1.64 -23.61 21.06
N ASP A 151 1.12 -22.75 20.20
CA ASP A 151 -0.28 -22.71 19.81
C ASP A 151 -0.43 -23.20 18.37
N TYR A 152 -1.10 -24.34 18.17
CA TYR A 152 -1.33 -24.95 16.86
C TYR A 152 -2.60 -24.46 16.15
N ASN A 153 -3.30 -23.47 16.70
CA ASN A 153 -4.45 -22.87 15.99
C ASN A 153 -4.06 -22.35 14.62
N ARG A 154 -2.84 -21.82 14.48
CA ARG A 154 -2.32 -21.31 13.20
C ARG A 154 -1.80 -22.41 12.28
N ALA A 155 -1.33 -23.53 12.80
CA ALA A 155 -0.79 -24.64 12.01
C ALA A 155 -1.82 -25.13 10.98
N GLY A 156 -1.45 -25.12 9.71
CA GLY A 156 -2.31 -25.53 8.60
C GLY A 156 -3.21 -24.40 8.03
N ILE A 157 -3.06 -23.15 8.47
CA ILE A 157 -3.71 -21.99 7.80
C ILE A 157 -3.16 -21.88 6.38
N PRO A 158 -4.02 -21.67 5.35
CA PRO A 158 -3.56 -21.53 3.98
C PRO A 158 -2.75 -20.25 3.78
N LEU A 159 -1.56 -20.38 3.23
CA LEU A 159 -0.70 -19.29 2.79
C LEU A 159 -0.50 -19.31 1.28
N ILE A 160 -0.23 -18.13 0.72
CA ILE A 160 0.43 -17.99 -0.58
C ILE A 160 1.75 -17.29 -0.36
N GLU A 161 2.85 -17.88 -0.85
CA GLU A 161 4.15 -17.24 -0.96
C GLU A 161 4.33 -16.69 -2.38
N ILE A 162 4.58 -15.40 -2.50
CA ILE A 162 4.85 -14.69 -3.75
C ILE A 162 6.33 -14.29 -3.75
N VAL A 163 7.07 -14.77 -4.73
CA VAL A 163 8.50 -14.52 -4.88
C VAL A 163 8.72 -13.62 -6.09
N SER A 164 9.29 -12.43 -5.85
CA SER A 164 9.66 -11.52 -6.94
C SER A 164 11.00 -11.89 -7.56
N GLU A 165 11.20 -11.50 -8.83
CA GLU A 165 12.53 -11.42 -9.40
C GLU A 165 13.38 -10.36 -8.67
N PRO A 166 14.74 -10.48 -8.69
CA PRO A 166 15.64 -9.54 -8.03
C PRO A 166 15.83 -8.26 -8.87
N GLU A 167 14.73 -7.60 -9.19
CA GLU A 167 14.67 -6.45 -10.12
C GLU A 167 14.45 -5.12 -9.40
N ILE A 168 14.17 -5.12 -8.12
CA ILE A 168 13.98 -3.92 -7.32
C ILE A 168 15.33 -3.24 -7.08
N ARG A 169 15.41 -1.92 -7.37
CA ARG A 169 16.63 -1.10 -7.33
C ARG A 169 16.59 0.04 -6.32
N THR A 170 15.41 0.34 -5.76
CA THR A 170 15.27 1.40 -4.77
C THR A 170 14.39 0.96 -3.60
N ILE A 171 14.56 1.62 -2.46
CA ILE A 171 13.73 1.39 -1.27
C ILE A 171 12.27 1.76 -1.56
N GLU A 172 12.06 2.81 -2.34
CA GLU A 172 10.75 3.28 -2.75
C GLU A 172 10.03 2.24 -3.63
N GLN A 173 10.74 1.61 -4.57
CA GLN A 173 10.20 0.50 -5.37
C GLN A 173 9.83 -0.70 -4.47
N ALA A 174 10.66 -1.07 -3.49
CA ALA A 174 10.34 -2.16 -2.57
C ALA A 174 9.05 -1.90 -1.77
N LYS A 175 8.90 -0.68 -1.25
CA LYS A 175 7.67 -0.26 -0.55
C LYS A 175 6.46 -0.22 -1.47
N ALA A 176 6.63 0.32 -2.68
CA ALA A 176 5.58 0.39 -3.69
C ALA A 176 5.10 -1.01 -4.11
N TYR A 177 6.03 -1.95 -4.30
CA TYR A 177 5.73 -3.35 -4.62
C TYR A 177 4.82 -3.98 -3.56
N VAL A 178 5.21 -3.90 -2.28
CA VAL A 178 4.42 -4.48 -1.18
C VAL A 178 3.06 -3.79 -1.04
N SER A 179 3.02 -2.46 -1.21
CA SER A 179 1.76 -1.70 -1.16
C SER A 179 0.82 -2.10 -2.29
N GLU A 180 1.32 -2.17 -3.53
CA GLU A 180 0.53 -2.52 -4.70
C GLU A 180 0.01 -3.96 -4.61
N LEU A 181 0.87 -4.90 -4.21
CA LEU A 181 0.48 -6.29 -3.98
C LEU A 181 -0.64 -6.37 -2.92
N ARG A 182 -0.51 -5.62 -1.82
CA ARG A 182 -1.55 -5.53 -0.79
C ARG A 182 -2.87 -5.02 -1.35
N TYR A 183 -2.87 -3.98 -2.20
CA TYR A 183 -4.11 -3.46 -2.81
C TYR A 183 -4.73 -4.45 -3.79
N ILE A 184 -3.94 -5.20 -4.56
CA ILE A 184 -4.43 -6.29 -5.40
C ILE A 184 -5.11 -7.36 -4.56
N ILE A 185 -4.48 -7.82 -3.48
CA ILE A 185 -5.00 -8.83 -2.56
C ILE A 185 -6.35 -8.40 -1.96
N LEU A 186 -6.44 -7.13 -1.52
CA LEU A 186 -7.68 -6.55 -0.99
C LEU A 186 -8.76 -6.42 -2.07
N ALA A 187 -8.42 -6.02 -3.28
CA ALA A 187 -9.37 -5.94 -4.40
C ALA A 187 -9.94 -7.34 -4.78
N LEU A 188 -9.10 -8.37 -4.70
CA LEU A 188 -9.50 -9.76 -4.91
C LEU A 188 -10.36 -10.32 -3.76
N GLY A 189 -10.32 -9.71 -2.58
CA GLY A 189 -11.03 -10.20 -1.39
C GLY A 189 -10.52 -11.53 -0.85
N ILE A 190 -9.24 -11.85 -1.06
CA ILE A 190 -8.63 -13.14 -0.69
C ILE A 190 -7.90 -13.13 0.66
N SER A 191 -7.63 -11.95 1.22
CA SER A 191 -7.04 -11.72 2.54
C SER A 191 -7.38 -10.32 3.03
N ASP A 192 -7.25 -10.07 4.33
CA ASP A 192 -7.30 -8.71 4.91
C ASP A 192 -5.95 -7.98 4.83
N ALA A 193 -4.89 -8.68 4.47
CA ALA A 193 -3.55 -8.20 4.17
C ALA A 193 -3.01 -7.18 5.20
N LYS A 194 -3.11 -7.49 6.49
CA LYS A 194 -2.64 -6.67 7.60
C LYS A 194 -1.24 -7.11 8.06
N MET A 195 -0.25 -6.24 7.95
CA MET A 195 1.11 -6.53 8.42
C MET A 195 1.19 -6.62 9.95
N GLU A 196 0.42 -5.79 10.65
CA GLU A 196 0.39 -5.70 12.11
C GLU A 196 -0.19 -6.96 12.76
N GLU A 197 -1.11 -7.64 12.10
CA GLU A 197 -1.73 -8.89 12.56
C GLU A 197 -1.00 -10.11 12.00
N GLY A 198 -0.05 -9.93 11.06
CA GLY A 198 0.76 -10.98 10.47
C GLY A 198 0.09 -11.72 9.32
N SER A 199 -1.08 -11.25 8.83
CA SER A 199 -1.74 -11.85 7.66
C SER A 199 -1.02 -11.52 6.33
N ILE A 200 -0.11 -10.58 6.32
CA ILE A 200 0.91 -10.39 5.28
C ILE A 200 2.27 -10.21 5.93
N ARG A 201 3.26 -10.97 5.48
CA ARG A 201 4.64 -10.95 5.98
C ARG A 201 5.58 -10.77 4.80
N VAL A 202 6.67 -10.05 5.00
CA VAL A 202 7.62 -9.71 3.94
C VAL A 202 9.03 -10.06 4.40
N ASP A 203 9.72 -10.88 3.63
CA ASP A 203 11.13 -11.15 3.76
C ASP A 203 11.87 -10.50 2.58
N ALA A 204 13.01 -9.87 2.84
CA ALA A 204 13.76 -9.15 1.81
C ALA A 204 15.11 -9.82 1.56
N ASN A 205 15.37 -10.21 0.33
CA ASN A 205 16.68 -10.67 -0.13
C ASN A 205 17.46 -9.46 -0.65
N VAL A 206 18.49 -9.03 0.06
CA VAL A 206 19.26 -7.82 -0.24
C VAL A 206 20.66 -8.16 -0.70
N SER A 207 21.09 -7.58 -1.80
CA SER A 207 22.44 -7.61 -2.34
C SER A 207 22.81 -6.23 -2.88
N VAL A 208 24.09 -5.99 -3.11
CA VAL A 208 24.60 -4.80 -3.81
C VAL A 208 25.67 -5.21 -4.80
N ARG A 209 25.80 -4.48 -5.90
CA ARG A 209 26.87 -4.65 -6.90
C ARG A 209 27.40 -3.30 -7.36
N GLU A 210 28.56 -3.28 -7.97
CA GLU A 210 29.05 -2.06 -8.63
C GLU A 210 28.27 -1.77 -9.91
N ASN A 211 28.09 -0.49 -10.21
CA ASN A 211 27.41 -0.08 -11.43
C ASN A 211 28.13 -0.62 -12.67
N GLY A 212 27.38 -1.28 -13.55
CA GLY A 212 27.90 -1.91 -14.76
C GLY A 212 28.34 -3.37 -14.58
N GLU A 213 28.18 -3.93 -13.38
CA GLU A 213 28.35 -5.37 -13.14
C GLU A 213 27.08 -6.14 -13.54
N ASP A 214 27.21 -7.22 -14.31
CA ASP A 214 26.05 -8.05 -14.69
C ASP A 214 25.74 -9.13 -13.64
N ASN A 215 26.77 -9.60 -12.92
CA ASN A 215 26.63 -10.69 -11.97
C ASN A 215 25.99 -10.23 -10.64
N LEU A 216 25.10 -11.06 -10.11
CA LEU A 216 24.59 -10.89 -8.76
C LEU A 216 25.66 -11.29 -7.75
N ARG A 217 25.88 -10.44 -6.73
CA ARG A 217 26.77 -10.74 -5.61
C ARG A 217 26.01 -11.45 -4.48
N THR A 218 26.70 -11.79 -3.40
CA THR A 218 26.14 -12.47 -2.23
C THR A 218 24.91 -11.72 -1.70
N ARG A 219 23.82 -12.43 -1.47
CA ARG A 219 22.59 -11.92 -0.87
C ARG A 219 22.50 -12.27 0.62
N CYS A 220 21.83 -11.43 1.39
CA CYS A 220 21.34 -11.74 2.73
C CYS A 220 19.81 -11.64 2.75
N GLU A 221 19.17 -12.60 3.37
CA GLU A 221 17.75 -12.62 3.65
C GLU A 221 17.46 -11.87 4.94
N ILE A 222 16.54 -10.91 4.92
CA ILE A 222 16.10 -10.16 6.11
C ILE A 222 14.71 -10.60 6.48
N LYS A 223 14.55 -11.12 7.70
CA LYS A 223 13.25 -11.51 8.27
C LYS A 223 12.81 -10.58 9.40
N ASN A 224 11.58 -10.77 9.85
CA ASN A 224 10.97 -10.02 10.95
C ASN A 224 10.76 -8.55 10.64
N VAL A 225 10.22 -8.29 9.45
CA VAL A 225 9.88 -6.94 8.96
C VAL A 225 8.37 -6.76 9.06
N ASN A 226 7.92 -5.92 10.03
CA ASN A 226 6.50 -5.83 10.40
C ASN A 226 5.81 -4.56 9.87
N SER A 227 6.48 -3.76 9.05
CA SER A 227 5.90 -2.57 8.44
C SER A 227 6.69 -2.14 7.19
N LEU A 228 6.07 -1.36 6.31
CA LEU A 228 6.75 -0.75 5.15
C LEU A 228 7.91 0.18 5.57
N LYS A 229 7.76 0.84 6.73
CA LYS A 229 8.84 1.67 7.29
C LYS A 229 10.03 0.82 7.71
N SER A 230 9.77 -0.29 8.41
CA SER A 230 10.81 -1.24 8.83
C SER A 230 11.47 -1.91 7.63
N LEU A 231 10.70 -2.24 6.57
CA LEU A 231 11.23 -2.76 5.31
C LEU A 231 12.28 -1.82 4.71
N GLY A 232 11.94 -0.54 4.56
CA GLY A 232 12.88 0.44 4.00
C GLY A 232 14.15 0.58 4.85
N ARG A 233 14.01 0.68 6.17
CA ARG A 233 15.16 0.80 7.10
C ARG A 233 16.04 -0.45 7.09
N ALA A 234 15.44 -1.63 7.02
CA ALA A 234 16.16 -2.89 7.00
C ALA A 234 16.97 -3.07 5.71
N ILE A 235 16.37 -2.76 4.55
CA ILE A 235 17.05 -2.76 3.24
C ILE A 235 18.22 -1.76 3.26
N GLU A 236 17.98 -0.53 3.70
CA GLU A 236 18.99 0.52 3.78
C GLU A 236 20.18 0.11 4.64
N TYR A 237 19.91 -0.42 5.85
CA TYR A 237 20.94 -0.88 6.77
C TYR A 237 21.78 -2.00 6.15
N GLU A 238 21.15 -3.00 5.58
CA GLU A 238 21.82 -4.18 5.03
C GLU A 238 22.66 -3.84 3.80
N ALA A 239 22.13 -3.00 2.91
CA ALA A 239 22.88 -2.51 1.75
C ALA A 239 24.14 -1.74 2.16
N ASN A 240 24.04 -0.86 3.16
CA ASN A 240 25.20 -0.14 3.71
C ASN A 240 26.21 -1.06 4.37
N ARG A 241 25.74 -2.10 5.07
CA ARG A 241 26.61 -3.12 5.66
C ARG A 241 27.40 -3.87 4.58
N HIS A 242 26.74 -4.28 3.48
CA HIS A 242 27.38 -4.96 2.36
C HIS A 242 28.44 -4.07 1.68
N ILE A 243 28.07 -2.81 1.37
CA ILE A 243 28.99 -1.84 0.78
C ILE A 243 30.23 -1.64 1.67
N SER A 244 30.01 -1.51 2.98
CA SER A 244 31.14 -1.35 3.94
C SER A 244 32.08 -2.54 3.95
N LEU A 245 31.56 -3.77 3.90
CA LEU A 245 32.36 -4.99 3.82
C LEU A 245 33.20 -5.01 2.52
N TYR A 246 32.56 -4.78 1.36
CA TYR A 246 33.28 -4.77 0.07
C TYR A 246 34.36 -3.67 0.01
N ARG A 247 34.10 -2.48 0.56
CA ARG A 247 35.10 -1.40 0.65
C ARG A 247 36.31 -1.77 1.52
N ASN A 248 36.11 -2.64 2.51
CA ASN A 248 37.19 -3.16 3.37
C ASN A 248 37.89 -4.39 2.81
N GLY A 249 37.53 -4.83 1.59
CA GLY A 249 38.08 -6.04 0.96
C GLY A 249 37.48 -7.34 1.53
N GLU A 250 36.38 -7.26 2.24
CA GLU A 250 35.62 -8.39 2.77
C GLU A 250 34.40 -8.67 1.92
N SER A 251 33.81 -9.87 2.04
CA SER A 251 32.54 -10.20 1.39
C SER A 251 31.47 -10.56 2.42
N PRO A 252 30.21 -10.14 2.20
CA PRO A 252 29.11 -10.62 3.02
C PRO A 252 29.00 -12.14 2.95
N LYS A 253 28.57 -12.78 4.03
CA LYS A 253 28.17 -14.19 4.03
C LYS A 253 26.71 -14.32 3.63
N GLN A 254 26.38 -15.39 2.91
CA GLN A 254 24.98 -15.72 2.64
C GLN A 254 24.36 -16.26 3.94
N GLU A 255 23.48 -15.47 4.53
CA GLU A 255 22.86 -15.79 5.82
C GLU A 255 21.44 -15.19 5.91
N THR A 256 20.63 -15.74 6.82
CA THR A 256 19.38 -15.11 7.24
C THR A 256 19.67 -14.19 8.42
N ARG A 257 19.17 -12.96 8.34
CA ARG A 257 19.29 -11.94 9.38
C ARG A 257 17.91 -11.48 9.84
N HIS A 258 17.80 -11.10 11.10
CA HIS A 258 16.54 -10.61 11.67
C HIS A 258 16.63 -9.11 11.90
N TRP A 259 15.63 -8.37 11.45
CA TRP A 259 15.51 -6.96 11.76
C TRP A 259 15.18 -6.76 13.24
N ASP A 260 15.95 -5.91 13.92
CA ASP A 260 15.71 -5.48 15.29
C ASP A 260 15.25 -4.02 15.24
N GLU A 261 13.94 -3.80 15.43
CA GLU A 261 13.31 -2.49 15.31
C GLU A 261 13.86 -1.48 16.33
N ASP A 262 14.07 -1.91 17.56
CA ASP A 262 14.56 -1.06 18.66
C ASP A 262 16.02 -0.64 18.43
N ALA A 263 16.85 -1.57 17.98
CA ALA A 263 18.25 -1.31 17.71
C ALA A 263 18.50 -0.66 16.34
N GLY A 264 17.51 -0.67 15.43
CA GLY A 264 17.63 -0.14 14.08
C GLY A 264 18.69 -0.83 13.23
N ARG A 265 18.88 -2.14 13.40
CA ARG A 265 19.90 -2.94 12.71
C ARG A 265 19.46 -4.38 12.49
N THR A 266 20.09 -5.04 11.51
CA THR A 266 19.95 -6.48 11.37
C THR A 266 20.88 -7.21 12.33
N ARG A 267 20.46 -8.38 12.81
CA ARG A 267 21.29 -9.31 13.57
C ARG A 267 21.37 -10.63 12.83
N SER A 268 22.57 -11.24 12.77
CA SER A 268 22.72 -12.58 12.21
C SER A 268 21.78 -13.55 12.91
N GLY A 269 21.05 -14.33 12.12
CA GLY A 269 20.33 -15.50 12.56
C GLY A 269 21.29 -16.67 12.78
N ARG A 270 20.78 -17.89 12.76
CA ARG A 270 21.63 -19.09 12.71
C ARG A 270 22.38 -19.10 11.38
N SER A 271 23.66 -19.44 11.38
CA SER A 271 24.42 -19.58 10.15
C SER A 271 23.80 -20.68 9.29
N LYS A 272 23.58 -20.42 7.99
CA LYS A 272 23.23 -21.45 6.99
C LYS A 272 24.46 -22.33 6.63
N GLU A 273 25.40 -22.54 7.53
CA GLU A 273 26.48 -23.54 7.32
C GLU A 273 25.88 -24.96 7.26
N ASP A 274 24.71 -25.15 7.86
CA ASP A 274 23.84 -26.27 7.58
C ASP A 274 22.74 -25.77 6.64
N ALA A 275 22.98 -25.77 5.32
CA ALA A 275 21.92 -25.66 4.33
C ALA A 275 20.93 -26.77 4.67
N GLU A 276 19.79 -26.41 5.28
CA GLU A 276 18.79 -27.38 5.65
C GLU A 276 18.37 -28.09 4.37
N ASP A 277 18.85 -29.32 4.20
CA ASP A 277 18.35 -30.20 3.16
C ASP A 277 16.94 -30.60 3.59
N TYR A 278 15.96 -29.80 3.11
CA TYR A 278 14.54 -30.07 3.37
C TYR A 278 14.06 -31.39 2.79
N ARG A 279 14.89 -32.09 2.00
CA ARG A 279 14.57 -33.40 1.41
C ARG A 279 13.17 -33.42 0.82
N TYR A 280 12.86 -32.45 -0.04
CA TYR A 280 11.57 -32.36 -0.71
C TYR A 280 11.22 -33.67 -1.43
N PHE A 281 9.98 -34.09 -1.29
CA PHE A 281 9.38 -35.13 -2.10
C PHE A 281 7.89 -34.88 -2.28
N THR A 282 7.29 -35.42 -3.34
CA THR A 282 5.85 -35.28 -3.63
C THR A 282 5.00 -35.79 -2.47
N GLU A 283 3.99 -34.98 -2.08
CA GLU A 283 3.01 -35.38 -1.07
C GLU A 283 2.15 -36.53 -1.59
N PRO A 284 2.29 -37.76 -1.05
CA PRO A 284 1.64 -38.94 -1.63
C PRO A 284 0.13 -38.98 -1.39
N ASP A 285 -0.38 -38.23 -0.39
CA ASP A 285 -1.78 -38.26 0.00
C ASP A 285 -2.62 -37.19 -0.74
N LEU A 286 -1.98 -36.34 -1.59
CA LEU A 286 -2.64 -35.32 -2.37
C LEU A 286 -2.49 -35.59 -3.87
N VAL A 287 -3.60 -35.47 -4.59
CA VAL A 287 -3.60 -35.57 -6.04
C VAL A 287 -3.05 -34.28 -6.68
N PRO A 288 -2.39 -34.35 -7.85
CA PRO A 288 -1.96 -33.16 -8.57
C PRO A 288 -3.13 -32.23 -8.90
N LEU A 289 -2.90 -30.93 -8.76
CA LEU A 289 -3.80 -29.90 -9.25
C LEU A 289 -3.65 -29.75 -10.75
N ASN A 290 -4.77 -29.84 -11.48
CA ASN A 290 -4.76 -29.68 -12.94
C ASN A 290 -5.89 -28.74 -13.37
N PRO A 291 -5.69 -27.42 -13.27
CA PRO A 291 -6.72 -26.42 -13.62
C PRO A 291 -7.15 -26.58 -15.08
N SER A 292 -8.45 -26.59 -15.34
CA SER A 292 -8.99 -26.60 -16.70
C SER A 292 -8.97 -25.18 -17.30
N GLU A 293 -8.93 -25.11 -18.64
CA GLU A 293 -9.04 -23.83 -19.34
C GLU A 293 -10.35 -23.10 -19.01
N GLU A 294 -11.44 -23.83 -18.77
CA GLU A 294 -12.74 -23.24 -18.38
C GLU A 294 -12.67 -22.56 -17.01
N ILE A 295 -11.99 -23.18 -16.02
CA ILE A 295 -11.77 -22.54 -14.71
C ILE A 295 -10.93 -21.28 -14.83
N ILE A 296 -9.86 -21.32 -15.63
CA ILE A 296 -8.99 -20.16 -15.86
C ILE A 296 -9.78 -19.04 -16.54
N ALA A 297 -10.53 -19.34 -17.60
CA ALA A 297 -11.37 -18.38 -18.29
C ALA A 297 -12.46 -17.76 -17.39
N LYS A 298 -13.04 -18.58 -16.51
CA LYS A 298 -13.99 -18.09 -15.49
C LYS A 298 -13.32 -17.12 -14.52
N ILE A 299 -12.13 -17.45 -14.03
CA ILE A 299 -11.36 -16.58 -13.15
C ILE A 299 -11.07 -15.25 -13.83
N ASP A 300 -10.62 -15.26 -15.09
CA ASP A 300 -10.33 -14.04 -15.84
C ASP A 300 -11.55 -13.12 -16.01
N GLN A 301 -12.74 -13.71 -16.17
CA GLN A 301 -14.01 -12.95 -16.25
C GLN A 301 -14.46 -12.38 -14.91
N GLU A 302 -14.11 -13.04 -13.81
CA GLU A 302 -14.49 -12.65 -12.44
C GLU A 302 -13.46 -11.74 -11.76
N LEU A 303 -12.32 -11.44 -12.41
CA LEU A 303 -11.36 -10.50 -11.86
C LEU A 303 -11.97 -9.10 -11.75
N PRO A 304 -11.84 -8.43 -10.60
CA PRO A 304 -12.22 -7.02 -10.49
C PRO A 304 -11.25 -6.14 -11.27
N GLU A 305 -11.64 -4.89 -11.55
CA GLU A 305 -10.67 -3.89 -12.01
C GLU A 305 -9.53 -3.76 -10.98
N LEU A 306 -8.31 -4.00 -11.43
CA LEU A 306 -7.13 -3.94 -10.57
C LEU A 306 -6.70 -2.50 -10.27
N PRO A 307 -5.94 -2.24 -9.20
CA PRO A 307 -5.51 -0.89 -8.84
C PRO A 307 -4.82 -0.13 -9.97
N SER A 308 -3.98 -0.78 -10.78
CA SER A 308 -3.34 -0.16 -11.96
C SER A 308 -4.37 0.30 -13.01
N GLU A 309 -5.35 -0.53 -13.33
CA GLU A 309 -6.42 -0.23 -14.29
C GLU A 309 -7.32 0.91 -13.78
N ARG A 310 -7.65 0.90 -12.48
CA ARG A 310 -8.41 1.96 -11.82
C ARG A 310 -7.68 3.30 -11.85
N ARG A 311 -6.35 3.30 -11.65
CA ARG A 311 -5.51 4.50 -11.77
C ARG A 311 -5.49 5.03 -13.20
N GLU A 312 -5.22 4.17 -14.16
CA GLU A 312 -5.21 4.54 -15.58
C GLU A 312 -6.54 5.16 -16.02
N LYS A 313 -7.65 4.53 -15.66
CA LYS A 313 -9.00 5.03 -15.94
C LYS A 313 -9.25 6.42 -15.34
N LEU A 314 -8.81 6.65 -14.10
CA LEU A 314 -8.99 7.93 -13.43
C LEU A 314 -8.10 9.02 -14.05
N VAL A 315 -6.83 8.71 -14.37
CA VAL A 315 -5.92 9.63 -15.06
C VAL A 315 -6.48 10.03 -16.42
N ASN A 316 -6.93 9.06 -17.22
CA ASN A 316 -7.47 9.31 -18.56
C ASN A 316 -8.74 10.17 -18.55
N LEU A 317 -9.58 10.02 -17.53
CA LEU A 317 -10.82 10.79 -17.41
C LEU A 317 -10.65 12.17 -16.77
N THR A 318 -9.67 12.35 -15.92
CA THR A 318 -9.50 13.57 -15.13
C THR A 318 -8.35 14.45 -15.59
N GLY A 319 -7.34 13.89 -16.24
CA GLY A 319 -6.07 14.56 -16.55
C GLY A 319 -5.20 14.93 -15.32
N VAL A 320 -5.59 14.45 -14.14
CA VAL A 320 -4.91 14.77 -12.87
C VAL A 320 -3.63 13.97 -12.71
N LYS A 321 -2.66 14.50 -11.96
CA LYS A 321 -1.36 13.86 -11.71
C LYS A 321 -1.50 12.46 -11.10
N SER A 322 -0.65 11.55 -11.56
CA SER A 322 -0.63 10.15 -11.14
C SER A 322 -0.51 9.95 -9.62
N SER A 323 0.26 10.78 -8.91
CA SER A 323 0.44 10.67 -7.45
C SER A 323 -0.86 10.85 -6.65
N ASP A 324 -1.68 11.84 -7.04
CA ASP A 324 -2.94 12.13 -6.35
C ASP A 324 -3.98 11.05 -6.65
N VAL A 325 -3.99 10.55 -7.89
CA VAL A 325 -4.81 9.42 -8.32
C VAL A 325 -4.44 8.15 -7.58
N THR A 326 -3.14 7.88 -7.38
CA THR A 326 -2.68 6.74 -6.59
C THR A 326 -3.27 6.76 -5.19
N LEU A 327 -3.20 7.91 -4.48
CA LEU A 327 -3.80 8.06 -3.14
C LEU A 327 -5.32 7.82 -3.12
N LEU A 328 -6.05 8.21 -4.18
CA LEU A 328 -7.49 7.94 -4.27
C LEU A 328 -7.79 6.45 -4.40
N VAL A 329 -7.05 5.75 -5.26
CA VAL A 329 -7.21 4.30 -5.44
C VAL A 329 -6.83 3.55 -4.17
N GLU A 330 -5.75 3.92 -3.51
CA GLU A 330 -5.31 3.37 -2.23
C GLU A 330 -6.38 3.49 -1.13
N ARG A 331 -7.13 4.59 -1.12
CA ARG A 331 -8.21 4.86 -0.17
C ARG A 331 -9.57 4.36 -0.62
N ASN A 332 -9.66 3.72 -1.80
CA ASN A 332 -10.93 3.33 -2.44
C ASN A 332 -11.89 4.52 -2.66
N HIS A 333 -11.35 5.70 -2.93
CA HIS A 333 -12.13 6.92 -3.22
C HIS A 333 -12.23 7.25 -4.72
N ASP A 334 -11.63 6.44 -5.57
CA ASP A 334 -11.59 6.63 -7.03
C ASP A 334 -12.98 6.52 -7.68
N ALA A 335 -13.80 5.56 -7.30
CA ALA A 335 -15.18 5.44 -7.79
C ALA A 335 -16.02 6.66 -7.38
N PHE A 336 -15.84 7.16 -6.15
CA PHE A 336 -16.49 8.37 -5.66
C PHE A 336 -16.04 9.61 -6.45
N ALA A 337 -14.72 9.73 -6.71
CA ALA A 337 -14.17 10.81 -7.52
C ALA A 337 -14.73 10.81 -8.94
N LEU A 338 -14.78 9.63 -9.60
CA LEU A 338 -15.32 9.47 -10.93
C LEU A 338 -16.79 9.87 -11.01
N ASP A 339 -17.61 9.50 -10.03
CA ASP A 339 -19.03 9.86 -10.02
C ASP A 339 -19.21 11.37 -9.81
N ALA A 340 -18.44 12.00 -8.92
CA ALA A 340 -18.47 13.46 -8.73
C ALA A 340 -18.05 14.22 -10.00
N VAL A 341 -17.01 13.75 -10.71
CA VAL A 341 -16.59 14.35 -11.99
C VAL A 341 -17.65 14.18 -13.06
N ARG A 342 -18.27 13.01 -13.19
CA ARG A 342 -19.39 12.76 -14.14
C ARG A 342 -20.59 13.67 -13.87
N ARG A 343 -20.82 14.09 -12.63
CA ARG A 343 -21.86 15.04 -12.23
C ARG A 343 -21.46 16.51 -12.43
N GLY A 344 -20.33 16.76 -13.06
CA GLY A 344 -19.87 18.09 -13.46
C GLY A 344 -18.94 18.77 -12.44
N GLY A 345 -18.40 18.03 -11.48
CA GLY A 345 -17.31 18.52 -10.64
C GLY A 345 -16.02 18.69 -11.46
N GLU A 346 -15.32 19.81 -11.28
CA GLU A 346 -14.02 20.05 -11.91
C GLU A 346 -12.98 19.01 -11.38
N PRO A 347 -12.34 18.22 -12.27
CA PRO A 347 -11.51 17.07 -11.86
C PRO A 347 -10.44 17.38 -10.84
N GLU A 348 -9.63 18.43 -11.07
CA GLU A 348 -8.53 18.81 -10.16
C GLU A 348 -9.03 19.16 -8.77
N LYS A 349 -10.15 19.89 -8.66
CA LYS A 349 -10.71 20.28 -7.36
C LYS A 349 -11.36 19.11 -6.65
N VAL A 350 -12.08 18.24 -7.37
CA VAL A 350 -12.64 17.00 -6.81
C VAL A 350 -11.54 16.16 -6.20
N VAL A 351 -10.48 15.88 -6.96
CA VAL A 351 -9.32 15.10 -6.48
C VAL A 351 -8.65 15.78 -5.29
N LYS A 352 -8.41 17.09 -5.37
CA LYS A 352 -7.77 17.87 -4.29
C LYS A 352 -8.57 17.81 -2.99
N HIS A 353 -9.90 17.92 -3.05
CA HIS A 353 -10.73 17.81 -1.85
C HIS A 353 -10.70 16.41 -1.24
N LEU A 354 -10.79 15.36 -2.07
CA LEU A 354 -10.74 13.98 -1.61
C LEU A 354 -9.37 13.61 -1.01
N VAL A 355 -8.27 14.02 -1.65
CA VAL A 355 -6.91 13.72 -1.17
C VAL A 355 -6.57 14.46 0.11
N ASN A 356 -6.83 15.79 0.14
CA ASN A 356 -6.31 16.66 1.20
C ASN A 356 -7.27 16.84 2.39
N ASN A 357 -8.57 16.63 2.21
CA ASN A 357 -9.55 16.94 3.24
C ASN A 357 -10.36 15.74 3.72
N LEU A 358 -10.27 14.57 3.06
CA LEU A 358 -11.09 13.39 3.34
C LEU A 358 -10.25 12.14 3.62
N SER A 359 -9.21 12.27 4.45
CA SER A 359 -8.35 11.14 4.82
C SER A 359 -9.10 10.00 5.52
N SER A 360 -10.16 10.32 6.28
CA SER A 360 -10.99 9.35 7.02
C SER A 360 -12.21 8.85 6.24
N GLY A 361 -12.31 9.19 4.95
CA GLY A 361 -13.43 8.80 4.09
C GLY A 361 -14.51 9.88 3.92
N PRO A 362 -15.44 9.66 2.97
CA PRO A 362 -16.44 10.64 2.60
C PRO A 362 -17.57 10.81 3.64
N GLY A 363 -17.71 9.92 4.63
CA GLY A 363 -18.77 9.99 5.63
C GLY A 363 -20.18 10.07 5.02
N ALA A 364 -20.97 11.09 5.37
CA ALA A 364 -22.31 11.33 4.81
C ALA A 364 -22.30 12.14 3.48
N LEU A 365 -21.11 12.55 3.01
CA LEU A 365 -20.95 13.27 1.73
C LEU A 365 -21.35 12.37 0.56
N THR A 366 -22.09 12.93 -0.41
CA THR A 366 -22.42 12.25 -1.67
C THR A 366 -21.58 12.81 -2.83
N PRO A 367 -21.34 12.02 -3.91
CA PRO A 367 -20.64 12.53 -5.10
C PRO A 367 -21.33 13.75 -5.74
N GLU A 368 -22.66 13.80 -5.69
CA GLU A 368 -23.44 14.93 -6.17
C GLU A 368 -23.18 16.20 -5.36
N ALA A 369 -23.18 16.09 -4.02
CA ALA A 369 -22.88 17.21 -3.15
C ALA A 369 -21.44 17.72 -3.33
N LEU A 370 -20.48 16.82 -3.52
CA LEU A 370 -19.10 17.21 -3.84
C LEU A 370 -19.00 17.94 -5.18
N ALA A 371 -19.68 17.44 -6.22
CA ALA A 371 -19.70 18.08 -7.53
C ALA A 371 -20.27 19.50 -7.45
N GLN A 372 -21.39 19.68 -6.75
CA GLN A 372 -22.01 21.00 -6.55
C GLN A 372 -21.12 21.94 -5.74
N LEU A 373 -20.49 21.46 -4.67
CA LEU A 373 -19.54 22.24 -3.87
C LEU A 373 -18.39 22.75 -4.73
N VAL A 374 -17.81 21.88 -5.55
CA VAL A 374 -16.71 22.22 -6.48
C VAL A 374 -17.18 23.21 -7.53
N GLN A 375 -18.42 23.08 -8.05
CA GLN A 375 -19.00 24.04 -8.99
C GLN A 375 -19.18 25.44 -8.35
N MET A 376 -19.65 25.51 -7.09
CA MET A 376 -19.77 26.77 -6.35
C MET A 376 -18.38 27.41 -6.16
N GLU A 377 -17.37 26.62 -5.82
CA GLU A 377 -15.99 27.11 -5.70
C GLU A 377 -15.43 27.58 -7.05
N SER A 378 -15.72 26.87 -8.15
CA SER A 378 -15.25 27.23 -9.49
C SER A 378 -15.92 28.49 -10.05
N LYS A 379 -17.18 28.73 -9.66
CA LYS A 379 -17.91 29.96 -10.00
C LYS A 379 -17.59 31.13 -9.09
N SER A 380 -16.73 30.93 -8.07
CA SER A 380 -16.44 31.90 -7.03
C SER A 380 -17.65 32.29 -6.16
N ASP A 381 -18.69 31.44 -6.12
CA ASP A 381 -19.84 31.62 -5.20
C ASP A 381 -19.40 31.47 -3.73
N ILE A 382 -18.35 30.67 -3.50
CA ILE A 382 -17.68 30.52 -2.21
C ILE A 382 -16.17 30.44 -2.39
N THR A 383 -15.42 30.88 -1.40
CA THR A 383 -13.94 30.76 -1.40
C THR A 383 -13.51 29.34 -1.06
N SER A 384 -12.26 28.96 -1.39
CA SER A 384 -11.72 27.64 -1.04
C SER A 384 -11.71 27.38 0.48
N THR A 385 -11.57 28.40 1.31
CA THR A 385 -11.66 28.30 2.77
C THR A 385 -13.09 27.99 3.23
N GLN A 386 -14.08 28.66 2.62
CA GLN A 386 -15.50 28.41 2.87
C GLN A 386 -15.91 27.02 2.36
N ALA A 387 -15.46 26.63 1.17
CA ALA A 387 -15.70 25.29 0.61
C ALA A 387 -15.20 24.20 1.57
N LYS A 388 -14.04 24.40 2.20
CA LYS A 388 -13.50 23.47 3.20
C LYS A 388 -14.39 23.31 4.44
N LYS A 389 -14.98 24.41 4.92
CA LYS A 389 -15.94 24.39 6.06
C LYS A 389 -17.24 23.69 5.68
N VAL A 390 -17.80 24.03 4.51
CA VAL A 390 -19.01 23.37 3.98
C VAL A 390 -18.75 21.88 3.77
N LEU A 391 -17.58 21.50 3.24
CA LEU A 391 -17.18 20.10 3.07
C LEU A 391 -17.16 19.35 4.42
N GLY A 392 -16.64 19.98 5.47
CA GLY A 392 -16.65 19.39 6.82
C GLY A 392 -18.07 19.06 7.31
N GLU A 393 -19.02 19.97 7.11
CA GLU A 393 -20.43 19.76 7.45
C GLU A 393 -21.08 18.66 6.58
N LEU A 394 -20.77 18.65 5.27
CA LEU A 394 -21.26 17.61 4.35
C LEU A 394 -20.78 16.21 4.74
N VAL A 395 -19.55 16.09 5.20
CA VAL A 395 -19.00 14.80 5.69
C VAL A 395 -19.71 14.32 6.95
N GLN A 396 -20.07 15.24 7.85
CA GLN A 396 -20.69 14.89 9.12
C GLN A 396 -22.19 14.58 8.99
N ARG A 397 -22.94 15.42 8.29
CA ARG A 397 -24.40 15.36 8.27
C ARG A 397 -25.04 15.22 6.88
N GLY A 398 -24.22 15.24 5.83
CA GLY A 398 -24.74 15.22 4.44
C GLY A 398 -25.47 16.52 4.08
N GLY A 399 -26.29 16.48 3.04
CA GLY A 399 -27.13 17.59 2.60
C GLY A 399 -26.64 18.25 1.32
N MET A 400 -27.16 19.45 1.04
CA MET A 400 -26.83 20.21 -0.17
C MET A 400 -25.86 21.36 0.16
N PRO A 401 -24.77 21.53 -0.60
CA PRO A 401 -23.74 22.54 -0.32
C PRO A 401 -24.30 23.97 -0.22
N ALA A 402 -25.22 24.31 -1.12
CA ALA A 402 -25.83 25.65 -1.13
C ALA A 402 -26.58 26.00 0.17
N ASN A 403 -27.34 25.02 0.72
CA ASN A 403 -28.07 25.22 1.98
C ASN A 403 -27.10 25.38 3.15
N LEU A 404 -26.06 24.52 3.18
CA LEU A 404 -25.05 24.58 4.25
C LEU A 404 -24.21 25.85 4.19
N ALA A 405 -23.90 26.34 2.98
CA ALA A 405 -23.23 27.63 2.80
C ALA A 405 -24.10 28.78 3.34
N ALA A 406 -25.38 28.78 3.04
CA ALA A 406 -26.33 29.77 3.56
C ALA A 406 -26.47 29.69 5.08
N ASP A 407 -26.60 28.48 5.67
CA ASP A 407 -26.65 28.25 7.13
C ASP A 407 -25.38 28.77 7.84
N LEU A 408 -24.24 28.70 7.19
CA LEU A 408 -22.95 29.21 7.69
C LEU A 408 -22.74 30.71 7.42
N GLY A 409 -23.70 31.37 6.77
CA GLY A 409 -23.62 32.79 6.42
C GLY A 409 -22.61 33.09 5.31
N PHE A 410 -22.31 32.10 4.44
CA PHE A 410 -21.42 32.29 3.30
C PHE A 410 -22.24 32.72 2.07
N GLU A 411 -22.37 34.03 1.92
CA GLU A 411 -22.91 34.62 0.70
C GLU A 411 -21.79 35.04 -0.22
N ALA A 412 -22.00 34.83 -1.53
CA ALA A 412 -21.05 35.32 -2.53
C ALA A 412 -20.98 36.86 -2.46
N VAL A 413 -19.79 37.41 -2.24
CA VAL A 413 -19.57 38.85 -2.45
C VAL A 413 -19.64 39.08 -3.95
N ARG A 414 -20.65 39.82 -4.43
CA ARG A 414 -20.80 40.11 -5.84
C ARG A 414 -19.58 40.86 -6.35
N ILE A 415 -19.10 40.49 -7.53
CA ILE A 415 -17.91 41.10 -8.12
C ILE A 415 -18.02 42.63 -8.15
N ASN A 416 -19.18 43.15 -8.52
CA ASN A 416 -19.44 44.58 -8.54
C ASN A 416 -19.33 45.24 -7.16
N ASP A 417 -19.77 44.56 -6.10
CA ASP A 417 -19.65 45.08 -4.73
C ASP A 417 -18.20 45.06 -4.27
N LEU A 418 -17.41 44.07 -4.72
CA LEU A 418 -15.99 43.97 -4.45
C LEU A 418 -15.18 45.04 -5.22
N GLU A 419 -15.53 45.30 -6.50
CA GLU A 419 -14.94 46.38 -7.28
C GLU A 419 -15.19 47.72 -6.63
N ASN A 420 -16.44 48.03 -6.25
CA ASN A 420 -16.81 49.26 -5.57
C ASN A 420 -16.05 49.44 -4.26
N LEU A 421 -15.91 48.36 -3.48
CA LEU A 421 -15.16 48.37 -2.20
C LEU A 421 -13.65 48.63 -2.44
N VAL A 422 -13.09 47.99 -3.47
CA VAL A 422 -11.67 48.23 -3.84
C VAL A 422 -11.48 49.66 -4.30
N ASP A 423 -12.36 50.19 -5.16
CA ASP A 423 -12.31 51.58 -5.63
C ASP A 423 -12.45 52.56 -4.46
N GLN A 424 -13.36 52.33 -3.51
CA GLN A 424 -13.47 53.13 -2.30
C GLN A 424 -12.19 53.12 -1.45
N LEU A 425 -11.59 51.93 -1.25
CA LEU A 425 -10.36 51.77 -0.49
C LEU A 425 -9.14 52.43 -1.18
N ILE A 426 -9.14 52.46 -2.51
CA ILE A 426 -8.14 53.17 -3.32
C ILE A 426 -8.26 54.69 -3.07
N ASP A 427 -9.48 55.23 -3.07
CA ASP A 427 -9.73 56.65 -2.80
C ASP A 427 -9.41 57.03 -1.34
N GLU A 428 -9.74 56.17 -0.37
CA GLU A 428 -9.41 56.42 1.05
C GLU A 428 -7.93 56.33 1.37
N HIS A 429 -7.13 55.57 0.58
CA HIS A 429 -5.71 55.31 0.80
C HIS A 429 -4.85 55.67 -0.41
N SER A 430 -5.01 56.91 -0.90
CA SER A 430 -4.38 57.39 -2.14
C SER A 430 -2.85 57.32 -2.09
N ASP A 431 -2.22 57.64 -0.93
CA ASP A 431 -0.77 57.57 -0.77
C ASP A 431 -0.19 56.15 -0.90
N GLU A 432 -0.88 55.16 -0.30
CA GLU A 432 -0.55 53.74 -0.45
C GLU A 432 -0.79 53.27 -1.89
N TRP A 433 -1.85 53.75 -2.52
CA TRP A 433 -2.16 53.40 -3.90
C TRP A 433 -1.08 53.93 -4.90
N GLU A 434 -0.60 55.18 -4.72
CA GLU A 434 0.49 55.69 -5.53
C GLU A 434 1.78 54.89 -5.37
N ARG A 435 2.07 54.42 -4.15
CA ARG A 435 3.21 53.51 -3.89
C ARG A 435 3.03 52.17 -4.58
N PHE A 436 1.82 51.60 -4.58
CA PHE A 436 1.53 50.35 -5.28
C PHE A 436 1.72 50.53 -6.80
N CYS A 437 1.16 51.58 -7.39
CA CYS A 437 1.32 51.92 -8.81
C CYS A 437 2.79 52.20 -9.21
N SER A 438 3.62 52.68 -8.28
CA SER A 438 5.05 52.88 -8.50
C SER A 438 5.90 51.63 -8.34
N GLY A 439 5.31 50.46 -8.04
CA GLY A 439 5.95 49.15 -8.00
C GLY A 439 6.27 48.60 -6.61
N ASP A 440 5.80 49.24 -5.52
CA ASP A 440 5.94 48.70 -4.16
C ASP A 440 4.92 47.57 -3.91
N THR A 441 5.31 46.36 -4.28
CA THR A 441 4.43 45.16 -4.14
C THR A 441 4.06 44.81 -2.69
N LYS A 442 4.75 45.36 -1.68
CA LYS A 442 4.41 45.13 -0.26
C LYS A 442 3.08 45.78 0.12
N VAL A 443 2.70 46.85 -0.58
CA VAL A 443 1.43 47.55 -0.34
C VAL A 443 0.22 46.76 -0.84
N GLN A 444 0.41 45.84 -1.79
CA GLN A 444 -0.66 44.97 -2.25
C GLN A 444 -1.31 44.20 -1.07
N GLY A 445 -0.48 43.68 -0.14
CA GLY A 445 -0.96 42.99 1.07
C GLY A 445 -1.81 43.87 1.99
N PHE A 446 -1.56 45.19 2.03
CA PHE A 446 -2.35 46.15 2.77
C PHE A 446 -3.78 46.23 2.21
N PHE A 447 -3.95 46.46 0.90
CA PHE A 447 -5.27 46.55 0.25
C PHE A 447 -6.04 45.23 0.39
N VAL A 448 -5.37 44.09 0.13
CA VAL A 448 -5.97 42.76 0.32
C VAL A 448 -6.46 42.59 1.77
N GLY A 449 -5.66 42.99 2.75
CA GLY A 449 -6.01 42.95 4.17
C GLY A 449 -7.22 43.82 4.53
N GLN A 450 -7.33 45.03 3.99
CA GLN A 450 -8.47 45.94 4.22
C GLN A 450 -9.74 45.38 3.58
N VAL A 451 -9.70 44.90 2.34
CA VAL A 451 -10.83 44.27 1.66
C VAL A 451 -11.28 43.02 2.44
N MET A 452 -10.38 42.17 2.86
CA MET A 452 -10.66 40.99 3.67
C MET A 452 -11.31 41.34 5.01
N LYS A 453 -10.86 42.41 5.65
CA LYS A 453 -11.46 42.92 6.90
C LYS A 453 -12.89 43.45 6.67
N SER A 454 -13.12 44.25 5.65
CA SER A 454 -14.42 44.83 5.30
C SER A 454 -15.44 43.79 4.89
N THR A 455 -14.98 42.70 4.24
CA THR A 455 -15.81 41.57 3.84
C THR A 455 -15.89 40.45 4.88
N SER A 456 -15.37 40.66 6.09
CA SER A 456 -15.30 39.62 7.15
C SER A 456 -14.66 38.31 6.66
N GLY A 457 -13.65 38.39 5.76
CA GLY A 457 -12.96 37.24 5.18
C GLY A 457 -13.75 36.50 4.09
N GLN A 458 -14.84 37.06 3.58
CA GLN A 458 -15.68 36.42 2.56
C GLN A 458 -15.19 36.64 1.12
N ALA A 459 -14.36 37.65 0.87
CA ALA A 459 -13.81 37.90 -0.46
C ALA A 459 -12.67 36.95 -0.84
N ASP A 460 -12.53 36.64 -2.13
CA ASP A 460 -11.43 35.82 -2.65
C ASP A 460 -10.17 36.68 -2.91
N GLY A 461 -9.05 36.34 -2.25
CA GLY A 461 -7.80 37.08 -2.37
C GLY A 461 -7.23 37.13 -3.80
N LYS A 462 -7.50 36.12 -4.66
CA LYS A 462 -7.07 36.14 -6.06
C LYS A 462 -7.88 37.15 -6.87
N THR A 463 -9.18 37.22 -6.63
CA THR A 463 -10.09 38.18 -7.26
C THR A 463 -9.72 39.61 -6.85
N ILE A 464 -9.45 39.85 -5.56
CA ILE A 464 -8.97 41.15 -5.07
C ILE A 464 -7.69 41.54 -5.79
N ASN A 465 -6.68 40.67 -5.85
CA ASN A 465 -5.44 40.90 -6.53
C ASN A 465 -5.60 41.21 -8.01
N LYS A 466 -6.52 40.54 -8.68
CA LYS A 466 -6.86 40.77 -10.08
C LYS A 466 -7.41 42.19 -10.27
N ILE A 467 -8.40 42.59 -9.45
CA ILE A 467 -9.00 43.94 -9.49
C ILE A 467 -7.94 45.01 -9.24
N LEU A 468 -7.10 44.86 -8.22
CA LEU A 468 -6.02 45.81 -7.91
C LEU A 468 -5.03 46.00 -9.09
N ASN A 469 -4.63 44.90 -9.73
CA ASN A 469 -3.76 44.92 -10.89
C ASN A 469 -4.42 45.58 -12.12
N GLU A 470 -5.70 45.29 -12.37
CA GLU A 470 -6.47 45.93 -13.44
C GLU A 470 -6.59 47.43 -13.22
N ARG A 471 -6.85 47.89 -11.99
CA ARG A 471 -6.91 49.31 -11.66
C ARG A 471 -5.54 49.99 -11.76
N SER A 472 -4.43 49.34 -11.37
CA SER A 472 -3.08 49.88 -11.43
C SER A 472 -2.55 50.01 -12.88
N THR A 473 -3.03 49.20 -13.80
CA THR A 473 -2.66 49.22 -15.22
C THR A 473 -3.58 50.09 -16.08
N GLY A 474 -4.60 50.71 -15.51
CA GLY A 474 -5.52 51.61 -16.22
C GLY A 474 -6.44 50.94 -17.23
N LYS A 475 -6.71 49.64 -17.05
CA LYS A 475 -7.63 48.82 -17.88
C LYS A 475 -8.92 48.51 -17.15
#